data_c863848804866f694fb3910a34b5ff1a
#
_entry.id   c863848804866f694fb3910a34b5ff1a
#
_cell.length_a   1.000
_cell.length_b   1.000
_cell.length_c   1.000
_cell.angle_alpha   90.00
_cell.angle_beta   90.00
_cell.angle_gamma   90.00
#
_symmetry.space_group_name_H-M   'P 1'
#
loop_
_entity.id
_entity.type
_entity.pdbx_description
1 polymer ?
#
loop_
_entity_poly.entity_id
_entity_poly.type
_entity_poly.pdbx_seq_one_letter_code
_entity_poly.pdbx_strand_id
1 'polypeptide(L)'
;MAQEITLITGASSGIGEALAHRVARDGRHVALVARRTDRLRTLAARVAGAYGVEAHVLAADLTHPDAGRTLAEEIERRGLVVEWLVNNAGFGTQGRFHQMPIDRELEEIRLNVMALVELTGRFLPGMVARKRGAVINVASLAAFTPGPYMATYCATKAFVLSFTEALAAEVNGTGVHVLVVCPGFTRTEFQAKAEVDVGGVPDFAWMSAEEVADQAVRAVGQRTVLVNGTLNSLTAGAMRILPSAVTSRVIGGIMRAREG
;
A
#
# COMPACT_ATOMS: atom_id res chain seq x y z
N MET A 1 -27.90 -7.77 9.97
CA MET A 1 -26.68 -7.16 10.52
C MET A 1 -25.86 -6.67 9.35
N ALA A 2 -25.18 -5.52 9.46
CA ALA A 2 -24.30 -5.04 8.39
C ALA A 2 -23.11 -6.01 8.23
N GLN A 3 -22.72 -6.29 6.98
CA GLN A 3 -21.63 -7.21 6.68
C GLN A 3 -20.27 -6.54 6.83
N GLU A 4 -19.40 -7.13 7.65
CA GLU A 4 -18.04 -6.64 7.85
C GLU A 4 -17.12 -7.12 6.73
N ILE A 5 -16.32 -6.19 6.20
CA ILE A 5 -15.42 -6.44 5.08
C ILE A 5 -14.00 -5.92 5.34
N THR A 6 -13.04 -6.49 4.63
CA THR A 6 -11.73 -5.90 4.38
C THR A 6 -11.76 -5.18 3.05
N LEU A 7 -11.62 -3.85 3.05
CA LEU A 7 -11.52 -3.03 1.84
C LEU A 7 -10.07 -2.97 1.38
N ILE A 8 -9.78 -3.41 0.14
CA ILE A 8 -8.42 -3.48 -0.39
C ILE A 8 -8.32 -2.66 -1.67
N THR A 9 -7.52 -1.60 -1.64
CA THR A 9 -7.24 -0.79 -2.82
C THR A 9 -6.07 -1.35 -3.63
N GLY A 10 -6.08 -1.16 -4.94
CA GLY A 10 -5.06 -1.74 -5.83
C GLY A 10 -5.10 -3.28 -5.90
N ALA A 11 -6.27 -3.89 -5.65
CA ALA A 11 -6.42 -5.34 -5.52
C ALA A 11 -6.22 -6.12 -6.82
N SER A 12 -6.13 -5.47 -7.99
CA SER A 12 -6.12 -6.16 -9.28
C SER A 12 -4.78 -6.82 -9.65
N SER A 13 -3.74 -6.72 -8.82
CA SER A 13 -2.43 -7.38 -9.03
C SER A 13 -1.52 -7.25 -7.80
N GLY A 14 -0.45 -8.07 -7.76
CA GLY A 14 0.67 -7.95 -6.85
C GLY A 14 0.27 -8.05 -5.37
N ILE A 15 0.80 -7.16 -4.54
CA ILE A 15 0.58 -7.21 -3.08
C ILE A 15 -0.91 -7.11 -2.73
N GLY A 16 -1.70 -6.28 -3.45
CA GLY A 16 -3.14 -6.14 -3.21
C GLY A 16 -3.93 -7.42 -3.49
N GLU A 17 -3.60 -8.13 -4.57
CA GLU A 17 -4.16 -9.44 -4.90
C GLU A 17 -3.78 -10.50 -3.84
N ALA A 18 -2.51 -10.54 -3.45
CA ALA A 18 -2.01 -11.44 -2.43
C ALA A 18 -2.66 -11.17 -1.06
N LEU A 19 -2.87 -9.90 -0.69
CA LEU A 19 -3.60 -9.52 0.52
C LEU A 19 -5.05 -9.97 0.48
N ALA A 20 -5.74 -9.88 -0.68
CA ALA A 20 -7.09 -10.37 -0.83
C ALA A 20 -7.20 -11.87 -0.54
N HIS A 21 -6.30 -12.68 -1.11
CA HIS A 21 -6.22 -14.11 -0.81
C HIS A 21 -5.89 -14.36 0.66
N ARG A 22 -4.95 -13.61 1.22
CA ARG A 22 -4.48 -13.83 2.58
C ARG A 22 -5.56 -13.56 3.63
N VAL A 23 -6.29 -12.44 3.51
CA VAL A 23 -7.35 -12.11 4.48
C VAL A 23 -8.59 -12.99 4.29
N ALA A 24 -8.90 -13.37 3.04
CA ALA A 24 -10.00 -14.28 2.75
C ALA A 24 -9.76 -15.69 3.31
N ARG A 25 -8.52 -16.16 3.32
CA ARG A 25 -8.14 -17.44 3.96
C ARG A 25 -8.43 -17.44 5.47
N ASP A 26 -8.43 -16.27 6.12
CA ASP A 26 -8.81 -16.14 7.53
C ASP A 26 -10.34 -15.98 7.72
N GLY A 27 -11.14 -16.21 6.66
CA GLY A 27 -12.60 -16.14 6.69
C GLY A 27 -13.16 -14.71 6.57
N ARG A 28 -12.36 -13.71 6.21
CA ARG A 28 -12.83 -12.33 6.06
C ARG A 28 -13.44 -12.10 4.70
N HIS A 29 -14.61 -11.48 4.65
CA HIS A 29 -15.19 -10.96 3.42
C HIS A 29 -14.34 -9.80 2.88
N VAL A 30 -14.25 -9.66 1.56
CA VAL A 30 -13.39 -8.65 0.93
C VAL A 30 -14.17 -7.73 0.00
N ALA A 31 -13.76 -6.46 -0.08
CA ALA A 31 -14.15 -5.54 -1.12
C ALA A 31 -12.89 -5.12 -1.88
N LEU A 32 -12.87 -5.42 -3.17
CA LEU A 32 -11.72 -5.30 -4.06
C LEU A 32 -11.86 -4.05 -4.91
N VAL A 33 -10.93 -3.11 -4.75
CA VAL A 33 -10.97 -1.80 -5.44
C VAL A 33 -9.81 -1.67 -6.41
N ALA A 34 -10.10 -1.42 -7.68
CA ALA A 34 -9.15 -1.03 -8.73
C ALA A 34 -9.88 -0.55 -9.98
N ARG A 35 -9.12 -0.07 -10.99
CA ARG A 35 -9.65 0.33 -12.30
C ARG A 35 -9.97 -0.86 -13.21
N ARG A 36 -9.21 -1.96 -13.12
CA ARG A 36 -9.29 -3.14 -14.01
C ARG A 36 -10.38 -4.10 -13.54
N THR A 37 -11.62 -3.80 -13.91
CA THR A 37 -12.82 -4.53 -13.46
C THR A 37 -12.78 -6.02 -13.78
N ASP A 38 -12.28 -6.41 -14.94
CA ASP A 38 -12.22 -7.82 -15.34
C ASP A 38 -11.29 -8.63 -14.45
N ARG A 39 -10.13 -8.06 -14.09
CA ARG A 39 -9.21 -8.69 -13.13
C ARG A 39 -9.83 -8.79 -11.74
N LEU A 40 -10.56 -7.76 -11.30
CA LEU A 40 -11.26 -7.80 -10.01
C LEU A 40 -12.35 -8.88 -9.98
N ARG A 41 -13.12 -9.04 -11.06
CA ARG A 41 -14.14 -10.11 -11.16
C ARG A 41 -13.51 -11.50 -11.11
N THR A 42 -12.42 -11.70 -11.84
CA THR A 42 -11.67 -12.95 -11.82
C THR A 42 -11.12 -13.26 -10.42
N LEU A 43 -10.53 -12.26 -9.76
CA LEU A 43 -10.02 -12.40 -8.39
C LEU A 43 -11.16 -12.70 -7.41
N ALA A 44 -12.27 -11.96 -7.49
CA ALA A 44 -13.44 -12.16 -6.64
C ALA A 44 -13.97 -13.59 -6.74
N ALA A 45 -14.14 -14.11 -7.97
CA ALA A 45 -14.57 -15.48 -8.18
C ALA A 45 -13.60 -16.52 -7.59
N ARG A 46 -12.28 -16.32 -7.76
CA ARG A 46 -11.25 -17.21 -7.19
C ARG A 46 -11.27 -17.19 -5.66
N VAL A 47 -11.33 -16.00 -5.06
CA VAL A 47 -11.34 -15.82 -3.61
C VAL A 47 -12.62 -16.41 -3.00
N ALA A 48 -13.78 -16.11 -3.56
CA ALA A 48 -15.06 -16.65 -3.08
C ALA A 48 -15.10 -18.18 -3.19
N GLY A 49 -14.67 -18.74 -4.34
CA GLY A 49 -14.67 -20.19 -4.56
C GLY A 49 -13.67 -20.94 -3.69
N ALA A 50 -12.49 -20.35 -3.42
CA ALA A 50 -11.44 -21.01 -2.64
C ALA A 50 -11.68 -20.96 -1.12
N TYR A 51 -12.32 -19.92 -0.60
CA TYR A 51 -12.38 -19.67 0.85
C TYR A 51 -13.82 -19.55 1.39
N GLY A 52 -14.84 -19.61 0.53
CA GLY A 52 -16.24 -19.54 0.99
C GLY A 52 -16.65 -18.18 1.55
N VAL A 53 -15.94 -17.10 1.18
CA VAL A 53 -16.23 -15.72 1.62
C VAL A 53 -16.92 -14.94 0.51
N GLU A 54 -17.58 -13.84 0.86
CA GLU A 54 -18.08 -12.90 -0.13
C GLU A 54 -16.96 -11.97 -0.61
N ALA A 55 -16.92 -11.70 -1.91
CA ALA A 55 -15.93 -10.84 -2.55
C ALA A 55 -16.64 -9.80 -3.44
N HIS A 56 -16.69 -8.57 -2.96
CA HIS A 56 -17.35 -7.44 -3.63
C HIS A 56 -16.38 -6.74 -4.58
N VAL A 57 -16.80 -6.51 -5.81
CA VAL A 57 -16.04 -5.73 -6.80
C VAL A 57 -16.51 -4.29 -6.78
N LEU A 58 -15.58 -3.36 -6.60
CA LEU A 58 -15.79 -1.92 -6.58
C LEU A 58 -14.81 -1.26 -7.57
N ALA A 59 -15.26 -1.04 -8.81
CA ALA A 59 -14.44 -0.36 -9.81
C ALA A 59 -14.32 1.13 -9.48
N ALA A 60 -13.09 1.61 -9.24
CA ALA A 60 -12.83 3.01 -8.97
C ALA A 60 -11.43 3.42 -9.46
N ASP A 61 -11.34 4.64 -9.99
CA ASP A 61 -10.08 5.33 -10.21
C ASP A 61 -9.83 6.30 -9.04
N LEU A 62 -8.96 5.89 -8.13
CA LEU A 62 -8.66 6.66 -6.91
C LEU A 62 -7.82 7.92 -7.16
N THR A 63 -7.44 8.21 -8.40
CA THR A 63 -6.81 9.50 -8.77
C THR A 63 -7.84 10.61 -8.96
N HIS A 64 -9.12 10.25 -9.12
CA HIS A 64 -10.20 11.21 -9.26
C HIS A 64 -10.56 11.86 -7.92
N PRO A 65 -10.77 13.18 -7.85
CA PRO A 65 -11.02 13.91 -6.59
C PRO A 65 -12.19 13.38 -5.76
N ASP A 66 -13.24 12.88 -6.42
CA ASP A 66 -14.45 12.38 -5.76
C ASP A 66 -14.43 10.89 -5.46
N ALA A 67 -13.36 10.17 -5.82
CA ALA A 67 -13.36 8.71 -5.79
C ALA A 67 -13.55 8.14 -4.38
N GLY A 68 -12.90 8.73 -3.39
CA GLY A 68 -13.02 8.28 -2.00
C GLY A 68 -14.43 8.48 -1.44
N ARG A 69 -15.06 9.63 -1.76
CA ARG A 69 -16.45 9.91 -1.37
C ARG A 69 -17.43 8.91 -2.02
N THR A 70 -17.35 8.78 -3.34
CA THR A 70 -18.23 7.88 -4.10
C THR A 70 -18.06 6.41 -3.66
N LEU A 71 -16.84 5.99 -3.36
CA LEU A 71 -16.57 4.65 -2.86
C LEU A 71 -17.19 4.42 -1.47
N ALA A 72 -17.10 5.40 -0.57
CA ALA A 72 -17.71 5.30 0.75
C ALA A 72 -19.24 5.24 0.68
N GLU A 73 -19.86 6.08 -0.14
CA GLU A 73 -21.31 6.07 -0.41
C GLU A 73 -21.79 4.72 -0.97
N GLU A 74 -21.02 4.12 -1.89
CA GLU A 74 -21.34 2.82 -2.47
C GLU A 74 -21.22 1.67 -1.46
N ILE A 75 -20.21 1.72 -0.57
CA ILE A 75 -20.05 0.76 0.54
C ILE A 75 -21.25 0.83 1.49
N GLU A 76 -21.65 2.04 1.89
CA GLU A 76 -22.80 2.27 2.75
C GLU A 76 -24.11 1.80 2.08
N ARG A 77 -24.32 2.15 0.80
CA ARG A 77 -25.50 1.72 0.01
C ARG A 77 -25.64 0.21 -0.07
N ARG A 78 -24.54 -0.53 -0.06
CA ARG A 78 -24.52 -2.01 -0.04
C ARG A 78 -24.70 -2.59 1.37
N GLY A 79 -24.84 -1.77 2.39
CA GLY A 79 -24.94 -2.25 3.78
C GLY A 79 -23.63 -2.89 4.30
N LEU A 80 -22.49 -2.50 3.72
CA LEU A 80 -21.17 -3.03 4.10
C LEU A 80 -20.53 -2.14 5.15
N VAL A 81 -19.75 -2.73 6.04
CA VAL A 81 -18.96 -2.04 7.07
C VAL A 81 -17.49 -2.39 6.93
N VAL A 82 -16.65 -1.38 6.71
CA VAL A 82 -15.20 -1.57 6.62
C VAL A 82 -14.65 -1.83 8.02
N GLU A 83 -14.27 -3.06 8.30
CA GLU A 83 -13.55 -3.45 9.51
C GLU A 83 -12.04 -3.30 9.31
N TRP A 84 -11.51 -3.71 8.14
CA TRP A 84 -10.12 -3.48 7.77
C TRP A 84 -10.04 -2.64 6.52
N LEU A 85 -9.20 -1.62 6.54
CA LEU A 85 -8.84 -0.80 5.39
C LEU A 85 -7.39 -1.09 4.97
N VAL A 86 -7.21 -1.54 3.74
CA VAL A 86 -5.88 -1.76 3.14
C VAL A 86 -5.65 -0.73 2.04
N ASN A 87 -4.92 0.31 2.35
CA ASN A 87 -4.44 1.31 1.41
C ASN A 87 -3.17 0.79 0.72
N ASN A 88 -3.36 0.05 -0.38
CA ASN A 88 -2.28 -0.56 -1.16
C ASN A 88 -2.16 0.05 -2.56
N ALA A 89 -3.20 0.67 -3.09
CA ALA A 89 -3.13 1.32 -4.40
C ALA A 89 -1.98 2.34 -4.45
N GLY A 90 -1.18 2.25 -5.51
CA GLY A 90 -0.04 3.14 -5.70
C GLY A 90 0.77 2.76 -6.93
N PHE A 91 1.53 3.70 -7.43
CA PHE A 91 2.55 3.49 -8.44
C PHE A 91 3.75 4.40 -8.17
N GLY A 92 4.80 4.26 -8.94
CA GLY A 92 5.97 5.11 -8.90
C GLY A 92 6.35 5.56 -10.30
N THR A 93 7.15 6.60 -10.35
CA THR A 93 7.78 7.15 -11.54
C THR A 93 9.30 7.12 -11.37
N GLN A 94 10.04 6.96 -12.46
CA GLN A 94 11.50 7.01 -12.46
C GLN A 94 11.99 7.94 -13.58
N GLY A 95 12.91 8.83 -13.25
CA GLY A 95 13.53 9.76 -14.20
C GLY A 95 14.03 11.03 -13.52
N ARG A 96 14.68 11.90 -14.29
CA ARG A 96 15.09 13.23 -13.80
C ARG A 96 13.86 14.11 -13.68
N PHE A 97 13.53 14.57 -12.49
CA PHE A 97 12.30 15.32 -12.21
C PHE A 97 12.01 16.44 -13.21
N HIS A 98 13.02 17.22 -13.61
CA HIS A 98 12.84 18.31 -14.57
C HIS A 98 12.53 17.85 -16.01
N GLN A 99 12.58 16.55 -16.28
CA GLN A 99 12.25 15.93 -17.57
C GLN A 99 10.95 15.10 -17.49
N MET A 100 10.41 14.90 -16.28
CA MET A 100 9.19 14.11 -16.09
C MET A 100 7.93 14.90 -16.45
N PRO A 101 6.90 14.26 -17.04
CA PRO A 101 5.60 14.88 -17.21
C PRO A 101 4.98 15.22 -15.85
N ILE A 102 4.78 16.51 -15.57
CA ILE A 102 4.28 16.98 -14.26
C ILE A 102 2.93 16.37 -13.90
N ASP A 103 2.05 16.15 -14.86
CA ASP A 103 0.73 15.54 -14.60
C ASP A 103 0.86 14.13 -14.04
N ARG A 104 1.88 13.38 -14.46
CA ARG A 104 2.15 12.04 -13.97
C ARG A 104 2.64 12.04 -12.52
N GLU A 105 3.48 12.99 -12.17
CA GLU A 105 3.95 13.21 -10.79
C GLU A 105 2.79 13.61 -9.87
N LEU A 106 1.90 14.49 -10.32
CA LEU A 106 0.72 14.88 -9.58
C LEU A 106 -0.29 13.73 -9.42
N GLU A 107 -0.46 12.90 -10.47
CA GLU A 107 -1.29 11.68 -10.40
C GLU A 107 -0.74 10.71 -9.33
N GLU A 108 0.58 10.56 -9.26
CA GLU A 108 1.24 9.74 -8.23
C GLU A 108 0.93 10.24 -6.82
N ILE A 109 1.02 11.54 -6.58
CA ILE A 109 0.68 12.14 -5.27
C ILE A 109 -0.80 11.94 -4.95
N ARG A 110 -1.70 12.14 -5.91
CA ARG A 110 -3.14 11.91 -5.73
C ARG A 110 -3.43 10.48 -5.29
N LEU A 111 -2.83 9.50 -5.96
CA LEU A 111 -3.06 8.09 -5.63
C LEU A 111 -2.38 7.67 -4.34
N ASN A 112 -1.06 7.94 -4.21
CA ASN A 112 -0.25 7.42 -3.11
C ASN A 112 -0.51 8.13 -1.78
N VAL A 113 -0.97 9.38 -1.81
CA VAL A 113 -1.14 10.22 -0.62
C VAL A 113 -2.60 10.62 -0.42
N MET A 114 -3.18 11.38 -1.35
CA MET A 114 -4.50 11.98 -1.13
C MET A 114 -5.59 10.92 -0.97
N ALA A 115 -5.64 9.92 -1.83
CA ALA A 115 -6.61 8.82 -1.75
C ALA A 115 -6.46 8.03 -0.44
N LEU A 116 -5.22 7.77 0.01
CA LEU A 116 -4.95 7.08 1.27
C LEU A 116 -5.47 7.88 2.47
N VAL A 117 -5.18 9.19 2.52
CA VAL A 117 -5.64 10.07 3.61
C VAL A 117 -7.16 10.17 3.60
N GLU A 118 -7.77 10.36 2.43
CA GLU A 118 -9.22 10.46 2.30
C GLU A 118 -9.93 9.19 2.77
N LEU A 119 -9.52 8.01 2.29
CA LEU A 119 -10.13 6.74 2.69
C LEU A 119 -9.93 6.47 4.18
N THR A 120 -8.75 6.76 4.71
CA THR A 120 -8.48 6.64 6.14
C THR A 120 -9.41 7.56 6.95
N GLY A 121 -9.55 8.83 6.57
CA GLY A 121 -10.42 9.78 7.24
C GLY A 121 -11.91 9.40 7.19
N ARG A 122 -12.35 8.71 6.12
CA ARG A 122 -13.75 8.27 5.98
C ARG A 122 -14.07 7.03 6.83
N PHE A 123 -13.16 6.07 6.94
CA PHE A 123 -13.47 4.79 7.58
C PHE A 123 -12.98 4.68 9.03
N LEU A 124 -11.90 5.37 9.40
CA LEU A 124 -11.34 5.33 10.75
C LEU A 124 -12.32 5.75 11.85
N PRO A 125 -13.11 6.84 11.71
CA PRO A 125 -14.05 7.24 12.76
C PRO A 125 -15.05 6.14 13.13
N GLY A 126 -15.56 5.41 12.13
CA GLY A 126 -16.44 4.27 12.35
C GLY A 126 -15.76 3.11 13.08
N MET A 127 -14.48 2.83 12.79
CA MET A 127 -13.69 1.81 13.49
C MET A 127 -13.48 2.19 14.96
N VAL A 128 -13.12 3.45 15.23
CA VAL A 128 -12.92 3.98 16.59
C VAL A 128 -14.21 3.90 17.38
N ALA A 129 -15.37 4.31 16.80
CA ALA A 129 -16.66 4.23 17.47
C ALA A 129 -17.05 2.80 17.84
N ARG A 130 -16.71 1.81 17.00
CA ARG A 130 -16.93 0.38 17.27
C ARG A 130 -15.85 -0.25 18.15
N LYS A 131 -14.78 0.50 18.48
CA LYS A 131 -13.59 0.03 19.22
C LYS A 131 -12.95 -1.22 18.59
N ARG A 132 -13.01 -1.31 17.26
CA ARG A 132 -12.53 -2.47 16.49
C ARG A 132 -12.23 -2.09 15.07
N GLY A 133 -11.08 -2.54 14.56
CA GLY A 133 -10.70 -2.34 13.17
C GLY A 133 -9.20 -2.34 12.95
N ALA A 134 -8.81 -2.27 11.67
CA ALA A 134 -7.41 -2.07 11.32
C ALA A 134 -7.26 -1.21 10.06
N VAL A 135 -6.22 -0.38 10.05
CA VAL A 135 -5.74 0.33 8.86
C VAL A 135 -4.34 -0.18 8.52
N ILE A 136 -4.19 -0.70 7.31
CA ILE A 136 -2.92 -1.20 6.77
C ILE A 136 -2.54 -0.31 5.60
N ASN A 137 -1.47 0.46 5.74
CA ASN A 137 -0.94 1.35 4.72
C ASN A 137 0.31 0.74 4.09
N VAL A 138 0.33 0.58 2.76
CA VAL A 138 1.50 0.05 2.05
C VAL A 138 2.41 1.19 1.61
N ALA A 139 3.51 1.35 2.34
CA ALA A 139 4.62 2.24 2.00
C ALA A 139 5.65 1.52 1.11
N SER A 140 6.93 1.62 1.43
CA SER A 140 8.06 0.98 0.75
C SER A 140 9.32 1.13 1.61
N LEU A 141 10.35 0.33 1.36
CA LEU A 141 11.70 0.60 1.84
C LEU A 141 12.22 1.98 1.39
N ALA A 142 11.74 2.47 0.25
CA ALA A 142 12.00 3.83 -0.26
C ALA A 142 11.52 4.96 0.66
N ALA A 143 10.67 4.67 1.65
CA ALA A 143 10.21 5.65 2.64
C ALA A 143 11.31 6.15 3.58
N PHE A 144 12.41 5.41 3.70
CA PHE A 144 13.45 5.68 4.70
C PHE A 144 14.57 6.59 4.21
N THR A 145 14.57 6.99 2.93
CA THR A 145 15.64 7.82 2.36
C THR A 145 15.16 8.63 1.16
N PRO A 146 15.68 9.84 0.93
CA PRO A 146 15.50 10.51 -0.34
C PRO A 146 16.02 9.67 -1.50
N GLY A 147 15.24 9.53 -2.58
CA GLY A 147 15.61 8.75 -3.76
C GLY A 147 15.78 9.65 -4.99
N PRO A 148 17.00 10.05 -5.35
CA PRO A 148 17.25 10.69 -6.65
C PRO A 148 16.67 9.82 -7.78
N TYR A 149 16.11 10.45 -8.81
CA TYR A 149 15.39 9.82 -9.92
C TYR A 149 14.02 9.18 -9.60
N MET A 150 13.66 9.12 -8.32
CA MET A 150 12.33 8.69 -7.83
C MET A 150 11.84 9.66 -6.74
N ALA A 151 12.05 10.97 -6.95
CA ALA A 151 11.86 11.97 -5.91
C ALA A 151 10.42 11.96 -5.36
N THR A 152 9.43 12.01 -6.24
CA THR A 152 8.01 11.99 -5.87
C THR A 152 7.63 10.69 -5.18
N TYR A 153 8.05 9.54 -5.75
CA TYR A 153 7.75 8.24 -5.15
C TYR A 153 8.28 8.12 -3.72
N CYS A 154 9.57 8.39 -3.51
CA CYS A 154 10.17 8.31 -2.17
C CYS A 154 9.50 9.27 -1.19
N ALA A 155 9.19 10.50 -1.64
CA ALA A 155 8.49 11.48 -0.81
C ALA A 155 7.07 11.01 -0.45
N THR A 156 6.30 10.43 -1.38
CA THR A 156 4.97 9.89 -1.09
C THR A 156 5.03 8.74 -0.08
N LYS A 157 6.05 7.86 -0.19
CA LYS A 157 6.21 6.72 0.73
C LYS A 157 6.73 7.15 2.10
N ALA A 158 7.56 8.19 2.17
CA ALA A 158 7.95 8.82 3.44
C ALA A 158 6.76 9.48 4.14
N PHE A 159 5.87 10.16 3.39
CA PHE A 159 4.61 10.66 3.91
C PHE A 159 3.77 9.53 4.53
N VAL A 160 3.56 8.44 3.80
CA VAL A 160 2.75 7.30 4.27
C VAL A 160 3.34 6.70 5.56
N LEU A 161 4.65 6.57 5.65
CA LEU A 161 5.32 6.09 6.87
C LEU A 161 5.05 7.01 8.05
N SER A 162 5.36 8.30 7.93
CA SER A 162 5.20 9.29 8.98
C SER A 162 3.73 9.46 9.40
N PHE A 163 2.81 9.55 8.44
CA PHE A 163 1.38 9.65 8.68
C PHE A 163 0.85 8.44 9.47
N THR A 164 1.30 7.24 9.12
CA THR A 164 0.83 6.01 9.77
C THR A 164 1.37 5.88 11.20
N GLU A 165 2.64 6.25 11.43
CA GLU A 165 3.23 6.26 12.78
C GLU A 165 2.51 7.25 13.71
N ALA A 166 2.20 8.46 13.21
CA ALA A 166 1.44 9.46 13.97
C ALA A 166 0.01 8.97 14.28
N LEU A 167 -0.69 8.47 13.24
CA LEU A 167 -2.06 7.97 13.37
C LEU A 167 -2.17 6.81 14.37
N ALA A 168 -1.18 5.91 14.38
CA ALA A 168 -1.14 4.79 15.33
C ALA A 168 -1.05 5.28 16.78
N ALA A 169 -0.29 6.37 17.03
CA ALA A 169 -0.20 6.98 18.35
C ALA A 169 -1.54 7.63 18.78
N GLU A 170 -2.23 8.31 17.85
CA GLU A 170 -3.52 8.96 18.11
C GLU A 170 -4.63 7.97 18.47
N VAL A 171 -4.66 6.79 17.81
CA VAL A 171 -5.70 5.79 18.05
C VAL A 171 -5.33 4.75 19.11
N ASN A 172 -4.20 4.92 19.78
CA ASN A 172 -3.79 4.00 20.83
C ASN A 172 -4.85 3.89 21.93
N GLY A 173 -5.16 2.65 22.35
CA GLY A 173 -6.20 2.39 23.36
C GLY A 173 -7.65 2.42 22.84
N THR A 174 -7.89 2.76 21.57
CA THR A 174 -9.23 2.79 20.98
C THR A 174 -9.75 1.41 20.52
N GLY A 175 -8.88 0.38 20.49
CA GLY A 175 -9.18 -0.94 19.92
C GLY A 175 -8.96 -1.01 18.41
N VAL A 176 -8.46 0.07 17.76
CA VAL A 176 -8.09 0.09 16.34
C VAL A 176 -6.59 -0.10 16.18
N HIS A 177 -6.18 -0.95 15.24
CA HIS A 177 -4.78 -1.20 14.91
C HIS A 177 -4.39 -0.46 13.64
N VAL A 178 -3.23 0.20 13.66
CA VAL A 178 -2.69 0.91 12.49
C VAL A 178 -1.30 0.39 12.19
N LEU A 179 -1.08 -0.04 10.94
CA LEU A 179 0.14 -0.68 10.49
C LEU A 179 0.62 -0.04 9.19
N VAL A 180 1.89 0.32 9.12
CA VAL A 180 2.58 0.57 7.86
C VAL A 180 3.44 -0.63 7.46
N VAL A 181 3.27 -1.08 6.22
CA VAL A 181 4.06 -2.14 5.60
C VAL A 181 5.07 -1.50 4.65
N CYS A 182 6.33 -1.80 4.83
CA CYS A 182 7.44 -1.25 4.03
C CYS A 182 8.16 -2.39 3.27
N PRO A 183 7.61 -2.84 2.13
CA PRO A 183 8.27 -3.87 1.32
C PRO A 183 9.55 -3.34 0.68
N GLY A 184 10.52 -4.24 0.48
CA GLY A 184 11.61 -4.07 -0.46
C GLY A 184 11.21 -4.48 -1.88
N PHE A 185 12.17 -4.96 -2.66
CA PHE A 185 11.87 -5.50 -3.99
C PHE A 185 10.89 -6.67 -3.89
N THR A 186 9.75 -6.52 -4.55
CA THR A 186 8.67 -7.52 -4.53
C THR A 186 8.31 -7.88 -5.96
N ARG A 187 8.22 -9.18 -6.27
CA ARG A 187 7.87 -9.68 -7.60
C ARG A 187 6.42 -9.36 -7.93
N THR A 188 6.21 -8.24 -8.64
CA THR A 188 4.89 -7.71 -9.03
C THR A 188 4.98 -7.00 -10.39
N GLU A 189 3.85 -6.50 -10.89
CA GLU A 189 3.83 -5.63 -12.08
C GLU A 189 4.36 -4.20 -11.81
N PHE A 190 4.72 -3.88 -10.56
CA PHE A 190 5.09 -2.52 -10.16
C PHE A 190 6.31 -2.02 -10.94
N GLN A 191 7.37 -2.84 -11.01
CA GLN A 191 8.64 -2.46 -11.65
C GLN A 191 8.43 -2.14 -13.14
N ALA A 192 7.67 -2.98 -13.84
CA ALA A 192 7.35 -2.77 -15.24
C ALA A 192 6.50 -1.50 -15.47
N LYS A 193 5.56 -1.20 -14.57
CA LYS A 193 4.71 0.00 -14.67
C LYS A 193 5.42 1.29 -14.30
N ALA A 194 6.37 1.22 -13.39
CA ALA A 194 7.19 2.36 -12.95
C ALA A 194 8.43 2.55 -13.84
N GLU A 195 8.61 1.68 -14.83
CA GLU A 195 9.77 1.64 -15.73
C GLU A 195 11.11 1.60 -14.95
N VAL A 196 11.07 0.96 -13.76
CA VAL A 196 12.25 0.87 -12.91
C VAL A 196 13.19 -0.21 -13.44
N ASP A 197 14.42 0.19 -13.77
CA ASP A 197 15.47 -0.77 -14.06
C ASP A 197 15.87 -1.52 -12.78
N VAL A 198 15.59 -2.80 -12.76
CA VAL A 198 15.94 -3.72 -11.68
C VAL A 198 17.11 -4.64 -12.06
N GLY A 199 17.78 -4.34 -13.15
CA GLY A 199 19.00 -5.06 -13.56
C GLY A 199 20.03 -5.05 -12.44
N GLY A 200 20.59 -6.24 -12.14
CA GLY A 200 21.59 -6.40 -11.09
C GLY A 200 21.06 -6.47 -9.65
N VAL A 201 19.73 -6.47 -9.42
CA VAL A 201 19.17 -6.79 -8.10
C VAL A 201 19.24 -8.31 -7.91
N PRO A 202 20.02 -8.81 -6.93
CA PRO A 202 20.20 -10.25 -6.73
C PRO A 202 18.89 -10.89 -6.25
N ASP A 203 18.69 -12.18 -6.60
CA ASP A 203 17.45 -12.91 -6.31
C ASP A 203 17.07 -12.96 -4.84
N PHE A 204 18.06 -13.02 -3.95
CA PHE A 204 17.81 -13.03 -2.50
C PHE A 204 17.21 -11.71 -1.93
N ALA A 205 17.29 -10.62 -2.70
CA ALA A 205 16.70 -9.32 -2.31
C ALA A 205 15.21 -9.23 -2.71
N TRP A 206 14.71 -10.20 -3.48
CA TRP A 206 13.33 -10.24 -3.90
C TRP A 206 12.46 -11.05 -2.94
N MET A 207 11.27 -10.54 -2.69
CA MET A 207 10.20 -11.25 -1.98
C MET A 207 9.04 -11.51 -2.92
N SER A 208 8.24 -12.55 -2.63
CA SER A 208 6.94 -12.73 -3.29
C SER A 208 5.90 -11.79 -2.70
N ALA A 209 4.84 -11.50 -3.45
CA ALA A 209 3.71 -10.72 -2.95
C ALA A 209 2.98 -11.45 -1.80
N GLU A 210 2.95 -12.78 -1.85
CA GLU A 210 2.35 -13.65 -0.84
C GLU A 210 3.09 -13.59 0.49
N GLU A 211 4.43 -13.58 0.47
CA GLU A 211 5.26 -13.41 1.67
C GLU A 211 5.03 -12.05 2.32
N VAL A 212 4.96 -10.99 1.52
CA VAL A 212 4.66 -9.63 2.01
C VAL A 212 3.26 -9.59 2.64
N ALA A 213 2.26 -10.15 1.98
CA ALA A 213 0.89 -10.18 2.47
C ALA A 213 0.75 -11.00 3.77
N ASP A 214 1.42 -12.16 3.85
CA ASP A 214 1.37 -13.00 5.05
C ASP A 214 2.00 -12.30 6.25
N GLN A 215 3.18 -11.68 6.07
CA GLN A 215 3.84 -10.89 7.11
C GLN A 215 2.98 -9.68 7.53
N ALA A 216 2.35 -8.98 6.58
CA ALA A 216 1.49 -7.84 6.86
C ALA A 216 0.30 -8.21 7.74
N VAL A 217 -0.44 -9.27 7.38
CA VAL A 217 -1.63 -9.69 8.14
C VAL A 217 -1.25 -10.18 9.54
N ARG A 218 -0.14 -10.91 9.67
CA ARG A 218 0.36 -11.34 11.01
C ARG A 218 0.83 -10.19 11.89
N ALA A 219 1.27 -9.08 11.30
CA ALA A 219 1.79 -7.93 12.06
C ALA A 219 0.69 -7.03 12.64
N VAL A 220 -0.56 -7.15 12.15
CA VAL A 220 -1.69 -6.36 12.66
C VAL A 220 -1.87 -6.61 14.16
N GLY A 221 -1.94 -5.53 14.93
CA GLY A 221 -2.05 -5.59 16.39
C GLY A 221 -0.76 -5.92 17.15
N GLN A 222 0.34 -6.22 16.44
CA GLN A 222 1.62 -6.54 17.06
C GLN A 222 2.65 -5.42 16.96
N ARG A 223 2.58 -4.62 15.91
CA ARG A 223 3.50 -3.50 15.66
C ARG A 223 2.87 -2.44 14.77
N THR A 224 3.43 -1.24 14.79
CA THR A 224 3.01 -0.14 13.92
C THR A 224 3.80 -0.12 12.60
N VAL A 225 5.08 -0.48 12.61
CA VAL A 225 5.94 -0.49 11.42
C VAL A 225 6.43 -1.91 11.15
N LEU A 226 6.18 -2.38 9.94
CA LEU A 226 6.70 -3.64 9.42
C LEU A 226 7.58 -3.36 8.21
N VAL A 227 8.87 -3.63 8.31
CA VAL A 227 9.76 -3.73 7.16
C VAL A 227 9.87 -5.22 6.80
N ASN A 228 9.47 -5.57 5.58
CA ASN A 228 9.44 -6.96 5.13
C ASN A 228 10.85 -7.47 4.80
N GLY A 229 11.21 -8.60 5.39
CA GLY A 229 12.51 -9.23 5.22
C GLY A 229 13.59 -8.68 6.16
N THR A 230 14.43 -9.59 6.68
CA THR A 230 15.47 -9.27 7.68
C THR A 230 16.52 -8.28 7.14
N LEU A 231 16.98 -8.51 5.91
CA LEU A 231 17.94 -7.63 5.24
C LEU A 231 17.38 -6.23 5.05
N ASN A 232 16.14 -6.12 4.60
CA ASN A 232 15.45 -4.84 4.43
C ASN A 232 15.29 -4.11 5.78
N SER A 233 15.00 -4.84 6.86
CA SER A 233 14.89 -4.27 8.20
C SER A 233 16.22 -3.68 8.69
N LEU A 234 17.33 -4.36 8.45
CA LEU A 234 18.67 -3.84 8.75
C LEU A 234 19.00 -2.61 7.92
N THR A 235 18.67 -2.65 6.61
CA THR A 235 18.88 -1.52 5.69
C THR A 235 18.06 -0.30 6.13
N ALA A 236 16.78 -0.48 6.46
CA ALA A 236 15.92 0.60 6.96
C ALA A 236 16.44 1.20 8.26
N GLY A 237 16.94 0.34 9.18
CA GLY A 237 17.59 0.79 10.41
C GLY A 237 18.83 1.66 10.15
N ALA A 238 19.68 1.23 9.24
CA ALA A 238 20.86 2.01 8.84
C ALA A 238 20.46 3.34 8.18
N MET A 239 19.46 3.35 7.30
CA MET A 239 18.97 4.56 6.63
C MET A 239 18.40 5.59 7.61
N ARG A 240 17.81 5.17 8.73
CA ARG A 240 17.29 6.08 9.77
C ARG A 240 18.39 6.83 10.52
N ILE A 241 19.59 6.23 10.60
CA ILE A 241 20.72 6.78 11.39
C ILE A 241 21.66 7.62 10.51
N LEU A 242 21.82 7.24 9.23
CA LEU A 242 22.73 7.91 8.31
C LEU A 242 22.18 9.28 7.88
N PRO A 243 23.04 10.32 7.78
CA PRO A 243 22.62 11.60 7.22
C PRO A 243 22.02 11.43 5.80
N SER A 244 20.92 12.11 5.55
CA SER A 244 20.21 12.04 4.26
C SER A 244 21.09 12.43 3.06
N ALA A 245 22.04 13.33 3.25
CA ALA A 245 23.02 13.72 2.22
C ALA A 245 23.94 12.56 1.79
N VAL A 246 24.25 11.63 2.71
CA VAL A 246 25.07 10.45 2.41
C VAL A 246 24.23 9.43 1.64
N THR A 247 23.05 9.10 2.15
CA THR A 247 22.15 8.11 1.52
C THR A 247 21.72 8.56 0.13
N SER A 248 21.35 9.84 -0.07
CA SER A 248 20.99 10.41 -1.38
C SER A 248 22.16 10.33 -2.38
N ARG A 249 23.40 10.58 -1.93
CA ARG A 249 24.58 10.51 -2.81
C ARG A 249 24.86 9.08 -3.27
N VAL A 250 24.76 8.11 -2.37
CA VAL A 250 24.96 6.69 -2.67
C VAL A 250 23.88 6.20 -3.64
N ILE A 251 22.59 6.44 -3.33
CA ILE A 251 21.47 6.02 -4.19
C ILE A 251 21.52 6.72 -5.54
N GLY A 252 21.81 8.03 -5.55
CA GLY A 252 21.96 8.79 -6.79
C GLY A 252 23.10 8.30 -7.68
N GLY A 253 24.19 7.81 -7.07
CA GLY A 253 25.28 7.17 -7.81
C GLY A 253 24.86 5.86 -8.45
N ILE A 254 24.14 5.01 -7.72
CA ILE A 254 23.62 3.72 -8.22
C ILE A 254 22.61 3.95 -9.37
N MET A 255 21.68 4.89 -9.20
CA MET A 255 20.66 5.17 -10.22
C MET A 255 21.25 5.81 -11.48
N ARG A 256 22.24 6.69 -11.34
CA ARG A 256 22.94 7.29 -12.48
C ARG A 256 23.69 6.25 -13.32
N ALA A 257 24.29 5.25 -12.68
CA ALA A 257 25.01 4.20 -13.39
C ALA A 257 24.10 3.29 -14.23
N ARG A 258 22.77 3.37 -14.01
CA ARG A 258 21.75 2.62 -14.76
C ARG A 258 21.11 3.41 -15.90
N GLU A 259 21.38 4.73 -16.02
CA GLU A 259 20.90 5.56 -17.13
C GLU A 259 21.82 5.51 -18.38
N GLY A 260 23.04 4.98 -18.25
CA GLY A 260 24.03 4.87 -19.34
C GLY A 260 24.24 3.43 -19.77
#